data_ec067cbb7dcc05889a24f27d47061add
#
_entry.id   ec067cbb7dcc05889a24f27d47061add
#
_cell.length_a   1.000
_cell.length_b   1.000
_cell.length_c   1.000
_cell.angle_alpha   90.00
_cell.angle_beta   90.00
_cell.angle_gamma   90.00
#
_symmetry.space_group_name_H-M   'P 1'
#
loop_
_entity.id
_entity.type
_entity.pdbx_description
1 polymer ?
#
loop_
_entity_poly.entity_id
_entity_poly.type
_entity_poly.pdbx_seq_one_letter_code
_entity_poly.pdbx_strand_id
1 'polypeptide(L)'
;MQRLYRKRIVLGVGGGIAAYKSAELIRRLRDQGAEVQVVMTAGGQEFITPLTLQALSGNPVHLELLDSAAEAAMGHIELARWADLVLIAPTTADLMARLAQGLANDLLSTLVLATDAPVALAPAMNQAMWRDPATQANAATLQQRGFHLFGPGAGSQACGDIGLGRMLEADELAQRAADCFQRRSLSGRRVLITAGPTQENIDPVRYITNHSSGKMGFALAEAAAEAGAQVTLITGPVHLPTPDRVNRVNVTSARDMLAACEAAMPCDLLIAAAAVADYRPEVVAEQKMKKDPTSGDGLLLQLVRNPDILATLAGRPDRPFSVGFAAETEKLLDYAARKLKDKNLDLIVANDVANPNIGFNSEDNACSVIDRQLLETRFAQTSKGKIARQLVAFIADRLPAPTDVKN
;
A
#
# COMPACT_ATOMS: atom_id res chain seq x y z
N MET A 1 17.96 -0.86 2.97
CA MET A 1 16.69 -0.12 3.04
C MET A 1 15.67 -0.84 2.19
N GLN A 2 14.58 -1.36 2.76
CA GLN A 2 13.60 -2.21 2.06
C GLN A 2 12.54 -1.31 1.37
N ARG A 3 12.90 -0.69 0.25
CA ARG A 3 12.04 0.25 -0.48
C ARG A 3 10.83 -0.41 -1.15
N LEU A 4 10.84 -1.74 -1.29
CA LEU A 4 9.76 -2.55 -1.87
C LEU A 4 9.06 -3.44 -0.81
N TYR A 5 9.20 -3.11 0.47
CA TYR A 5 8.59 -3.89 1.54
C TYR A 5 7.09 -4.09 1.30
N ARG A 6 6.64 -5.34 1.29
CA ARG A 6 5.25 -5.75 1.00
C ARG A 6 4.72 -5.33 -0.38
N LYS A 7 5.59 -4.94 -1.32
CA LYS A 7 5.15 -4.70 -2.70
C LYS A 7 5.07 -6.02 -3.45
N ARG A 8 3.97 -6.20 -4.16
CA ARG A 8 3.67 -7.38 -4.94
C ARG A 8 4.01 -7.12 -6.40
N ILE A 9 5.06 -7.77 -6.89
CA ILE A 9 5.60 -7.57 -8.24
C ILE A 9 5.38 -8.84 -9.06
N VAL A 10 4.68 -8.71 -10.18
CA VAL A 10 4.68 -9.75 -11.21
C VAL A 10 5.85 -9.46 -12.14
N LEU A 11 6.82 -10.39 -12.18
CA LEU A 11 7.95 -10.33 -13.10
C LEU A 11 7.65 -11.16 -14.35
N GLY A 12 7.42 -10.48 -15.49
CA GLY A 12 7.33 -11.08 -16.79
C GLY A 12 8.71 -11.34 -17.40
N VAL A 13 8.97 -12.56 -17.89
CA VAL A 13 10.26 -12.91 -18.50
C VAL A 13 10.06 -13.28 -19.97
N GLY A 14 10.50 -12.36 -20.86
CA GLY A 14 10.48 -12.55 -22.31
C GLY A 14 11.66 -13.34 -22.84
N GLY A 15 11.56 -13.79 -24.12
CA GLY A 15 12.55 -14.61 -24.80
C GLY A 15 13.75 -13.82 -25.33
N GLY A 16 14.86 -13.84 -24.63
CA GLY A 16 16.10 -13.23 -25.07
C GLY A 16 17.25 -13.58 -24.15
N ILE A 17 18.49 -13.46 -24.65
CA ILE A 17 19.68 -13.81 -23.87
C ILE A 17 19.72 -13.08 -22.51
N ALA A 18 19.16 -11.86 -22.41
CA ALA A 18 19.12 -11.10 -21.17
C ALA A 18 18.23 -11.72 -20.07
N ALA A 19 17.47 -12.80 -20.37
CA ALA A 19 16.63 -13.50 -19.39
C ALA A 19 17.45 -14.05 -18.19
N TYR A 20 18.75 -14.32 -18.34
CA TYR A 20 19.60 -14.73 -17.21
C TYR A 20 19.66 -13.65 -16.12
N LYS A 21 19.55 -12.36 -16.47
CA LYS A 21 19.56 -11.25 -15.51
C LYS A 21 18.30 -11.23 -14.63
N SER A 22 17.20 -11.85 -15.08
CA SER A 22 15.96 -11.92 -14.31
C SER A 22 16.14 -12.71 -13.02
N ALA A 23 17.07 -13.66 -13.00
CA ALA A 23 17.46 -14.41 -11.80
C ALA A 23 18.03 -13.47 -10.71
N GLU A 24 18.95 -12.58 -11.08
CA GLU A 24 19.50 -11.59 -10.15
C GLU A 24 18.47 -10.52 -9.82
N LEU A 25 17.65 -10.10 -10.77
CA LEU A 25 16.59 -9.13 -10.53
C LEU A 25 15.60 -9.62 -9.46
N ILE A 26 15.20 -10.89 -9.47
CA ILE A 26 14.36 -11.48 -8.42
C ILE A 26 15.02 -11.30 -7.05
N ARG A 27 16.32 -11.59 -6.93
CA ARG A 27 17.05 -11.42 -5.67
C ARG A 27 17.00 -9.96 -5.21
N ARG A 28 17.32 -8.99 -6.10
CA ARG A 28 17.33 -7.56 -5.76
C ARG A 28 15.95 -7.03 -5.35
N LEU A 29 14.89 -7.47 -6.01
CA LEU A 29 13.53 -7.12 -5.64
C LEU A 29 13.18 -7.68 -4.24
N ARG A 30 13.52 -8.94 -3.97
CA ARG A 30 13.30 -9.58 -2.67
C ARG A 30 14.15 -9.00 -1.55
N ASP A 31 15.41 -8.66 -1.81
CA ASP A 31 16.29 -7.98 -0.86
C ASP A 31 15.72 -6.61 -0.45
N GLN A 32 14.98 -5.96 -1.35
CA GLN A 32 14.22 -4.74 -1.05
C GLN A 32 12.84 -4.99 -0.42
N GLY A 33 12.49 -6.25 -0.13
CA GLY A 33 11.28 -6.63 0.58
C GLY A 33 10.06 -6.91 -0.30
N ALA A 34 10.23 -7.03 -1.63
CA ALA A 34 9.13 -7.39 -2.53
C ALA A 34 8.73 -8.86 -2.43
N GLU A 35 7.44 -9.12 -2.64
CA GLU A 35 6.92 -10.43 -3.00
C GLU A 35 6.90 -10.53 -4.53
N VAL A 36 7.50 -11.61 -5.08
CA VAL A 36 7.67 -11.74 -6.53
C VAL A 36 6.96 -12.99 -7.03
N GLN A 37 6.01 -12.81 -7.96
CA GLN A 37 5.45 -13.87 -8.80
C GLN A 37 6.07 -13.78 -10.20
N VAL A 38 6.36 -14.92 -10.82
CA VAL A 38 7.03 -14.95 -12.11
C VAL A 38 6.09 -15.52 -13.18
N VAL A 39 6.00 -14.80 -14.30
CA VAL A 39 5.31 -15.24 -15.52
C VAL A 39 6.31 -15.34 -16.66
N MET A 40 6.45 -16.49 -17.29
CA MET A 40 7.39 -16.68 -18.41
C MET A 40 6.64 -16.87 -19.72
N THR A 41 7.14 -16.22 -20.77
CA THR A 41 6.73 -16.57 -22.14
C THR A 41 7.40 -17.87 -22.59
N ALA A 42 6.84 -18.55 -23.60
CA ALA A 42 7.47 -19.72 -24.20
C ALA A 42 8.92 -19.44 -24.63
N GLY A 43 9.17 -18.28 -25.25
CA GLY A 43 10.52 -17.85 -25.59
C GLY A 43 11.45 -17.63 -24.40
N GLY A 44 10.91 -17.24 -23.23
CA GLY A 44 11.70 -17.07 -22.01
C GLY A 44 12.28 -18.39 -21.50
N GLN A 45 11.51 -19.47 -21.64
CA GLN A 45 11.89 -20.82 -21.19
C GLN A 45 13.09 -21.38 -21.98
N GLU A 46 13.35 -20.90 -23.21
CA GLU A 46 14.51 -21.30 -24.02
C GLU A 46 15.86 -20.75 -23.49
N PHE A 47 15.82 -19.68 -22.68
CA PHE A 47 17.03 -19.02 -22.17
C PHE A 47 17.30 -19.26 -20.69
N ILE A 48 16.27 -19.53 -19.90
CA ILE A 48 16.36 -19.83 -18.47
C ILE A 48 15.23 -20.77 -18.06
N THR A 49 15.53 -21.73 -17.20
CA THR A 49 14.51 -22.71 -16.77
C THR A 49 13.54 -22.10 -15.76
N PRO A 50 12.25 -22.49 -15.80
CA PRO A 50 11.27 -22.12 -14.77
C PRO A 50 11.72 -22.50 -13.36
N LEU A 51 12.38 -23.66 -13.20
CA LEU A 51 12.90 -24.13 -11.92
C LEU A 51 13.89 -23.16 -11.28
N THR A 52 14.76 -22.53 -12.08
CA THR A 52 15.70 -21.51 -11.57
C THR A 52 14.95 -20.34 -10.96
N LEU A 53 13.94 -19.82 -11.65
CA LEU A 53 13.17 -18.66 -11.20
C LEU A 53 12.25 -19.00 -10.03
N GLN A 54 11.69 -20.22 -10.00
CA GLN A 54 10.93 -20.74 -8.86
C GLN A 54 11.78 -20.80 -7.60
N ALA A 55 12.99 -21.36 -7.69
CA ALA A 55 13.91 -21.46 -6.55
C ALA A 55 14.29 -20.07 -5.99
N LEU A 56 14.41 -19.05 -6.84
CA LEU A 56 14.78 -17.70 -6.45
C LEU A 56 13.59 -16.88 -5.93
N SER A 57 12.43 -17.01 -6.54
CA SER A 57 11.21 -16.30 -6.12
C SER A 57 10.60 -16.92 -4.87
N GLY A 58 10.78 -18.24 -4.69
CA GLY A 58 10.07 -19.02 -3.66
C GLY A 58 8.62 -19.33 -4.01
N ASN A 59 8.19 -19.02 -5.23
CA ASN A 59 6.82 -19.20 -5.73
C ASN A 59 6.83 -19.98 -7.04
N PRO A 60 5.76 -20.74 -7.36
CA PRO A 60 5.61 -21.38 -8.67
C PRO A 60 5.73 -20.36 -9.81
N VAL A 61 6.26 -20.81 -10.95
CA VAL A 61 6.35 -19.98 -12.16
C VAL A 61 5.15 -20.27 -13.03
N HIS A 62 4.47 -19.23 -13.48
CA HIS A 62 3.28 -19.31 -14.31
C HIS A 62 3.70 -19.30 -15.80
N LEU A 63 3.28 -20.32 -16.56
CA LEU A 63 3.71 -20.55 -17.94
C LEU A 63 2.59 -20.43 -18.95
N GLU A 64 1.42 -20.98 -18.66
CA GLU A 64 0.33 -21.14 -19.61
C GLU A 64 -0.92 -20.36 -19.19
N LEU A 65 -1.65 -19.84 -20.19
CA LEU A 65 -2.90 -19.11 -19.97
C LEU A 65 -4.03 -20.01 -19.47
N LEU A 66 -4.06 -21.24 -19.94
CA LEU A 66 -5.10 -22.24 -19.64
C LEU A 66 -4.47 -23.45 -18.95
N ASP A 67 -3.95 -23.25 -17.74
CA ASP A 67 -3.45 -24.33 -16.91
C ASP A 67 -4.53 -24.72 -15.88
N SER A 68 -5.14 -25.90 -16.07
CA SER A 68 -6.19 -26.42 -15.18
C SER A 68 -5.70 -26.67 -13.73
N ALA A 69 -4.40 -26.87 -13.54
CA ALA A 69 -3.78 -26.99 -12.22
C ALA A 69 -3.51 -25.60 -11.58
N ALA A 70 -3.22 -24.58 -12.40
CA ALA A 70 -3.01 -23.21 -11.96
C ALA A 70 -4.32 -22.44 -11.75
N GLU A 71 -5.43 -22.78 -12.43
CA GLU A 71 -6.76 -22.21 -12.15
C GLU A 71 -7.21 -22.45 -10.69
N ALA A 72 -6.73 -23.54 -10.08
CA ALA A 72 -6.97 -23.81 -8.66
C ALA A 72 -6.06 -22.99 -7.71
N ALA A 73 -4.99 -22.36 -8.22
CA ALA A 73 -4.00 -21.66 -7.44
C ALA A 73 -4.03 -20.12 -7.65
N MET A 74 -3.84 -19.65 -8.89
CA MET A 74 -3.89 -18.21 -9.22
C MET A 74 -3.94 -18.00 -10.75
N GLY A 75 -5.13 -17.77 -11.30
CA GLY A 75 -5.35 -17.48 -12.71
C GLY A 75 -4.85 -16.09 -13.14
N HIS A 76 -4.87 -15.79 -14.46
CA HIS A 76 -4.40 -14.50 -14.98
C HIS A 76 -5.10 -13.27 -14.37
N ILE A 77 -6.39 -13.37 -14.06
CA ILE A 77 -7.15 -12.28 -13.40
C ILE A 77 -6.67 -12.08 -11.95
N GLU A 78 -6.39 -13.15 -11.22
CA GLU A 78 -5.91 -13.07 -9.85
C GLU A 78 -4.50 -12.50 -9.79
N LEU A 79 -3.60 -12.92 -10.67
CA LEU A 79 -2.26 -12.33 -10.82
C LEU A 79 -2.33 -10.84 -11.17
N ALA A 80 -3.23 -10.47 -12.10
CA ALA A 80 -3.43 -9.08 -12.50
C ALA A 80 -3.92 -8.20 -11.33
N ARG A 81 -4.84 -8.72 -10.52
CA ARG A 81 -5.36 -8.05 -9.31
C ARG A 81 -4.35 -8.03 -8.17
N TRP A 82 -3.57 -9.10 -8.03
CA TRP A 82 -2.56 -9.23 -6.98
C TRP A 82 -1.41 -8.23 -7.17
N ALA A 83 -0.99 -7.95 -8.41
CA ALA A 83 0.15 -7.10 -8.70
C ALA A 83 -0.03 -5.65 -8.21
N ASP A 84 1.00 -5.10 -7.58
CA ASP A 84 1.19 -3.67 -7.35
C ASP A 84 2.03 -3.04 -8.49
N LEU A 85 2.82 -3.86 -9.19
CA LEU A 85 3.61 -3.52 -10.39
C LEU A 85 3.76 -4.77 -11.25
N VAL A 86 3.61 -4.62 -12.56
CA VAL A 86 4.05 -5.63 -13.54
C VAL A 86 5.35 -5.14 -14.17
N LEU A 87 6.45 -5.85 -13.93
CA LEU A 87 7.77 -5.56 -14.51
C LEU A 87 8.12 -6.64 -15.53
N ILE A 88 8.31 -6.28 -16.79
CA ILE A 88 8.69 -7.23 -17.85
C ILE A 88 10.16 -7.05 -18.15
N ALA A 89 10.97 -8.00 -17.77
CA ALA A 89 12.42 -7.99 -17.90
C ALA A 89 12.98 -9.38 -18.21
N PRO A 90 13.51 -9.63 -19.42
CA PRO A 90 13.60 -8.72 -20.56
C PRO A 90 12.30 -8.55 -21.33
N THR A 91 12.15 -7.42 -22.04
CA THR A 91 11.10 -7.20 -23.02
C THR A 91 11.71 -7.17 -24.43
N THR A 92 11.33 -8.10 -25.29
CA THR A 92 11.80 -8.16 -26.70
C THR A 92 11.03 -7.20 -27.60
N ALA A 93 11.55 -6.91 -28.80
CA ALA A 93 10.86 -6.12 -29.81
C ALA A 93 9.50 -6.74 -30.20
N ASP A 94 9.44 -8.07 -30.35
CA ASP A 94 8.19 -8.81 -30.61
C ASP A 94 7.17 -8.60 -29.48
N LEU A 95 7.59 -8.77 -28.22
CA LEU A 95 6.69 -8.57 -27.08
C LEU A 95 6.20 -7.12 -27.00
N MET A 96 7.08 -6.13 -27.24
CA MET A 96 6.69 -4.71 -27.33
C MET A 96 5.64 -4.48 -28.43
N ALA A 97 5.81 -5.07 -29.60
CA ALA A 97 4.85 -4.97 -30.70
C ALA A 97 3.49 -5.56 -30.32
N ARG A 98 3.48 -6.76 -29.72
CA ARG A 98 2.23 -7.41 -29.24
C ARG A 98 1.50 -6.57 -28.22
N LEU A 99 2.19 -6.07 -27.21
CA LEU A 99 1.62 -5.19 -26.17
C LEU A 99 1.10 -3.86 -26.77
N ALA A 100 1.83 -3.26 -27.73
CA ALA A 100 1.40 -2.04 -28.41
C ALA A 100 0.14 -2.26 -29.26
N GLN A 101 -0.07 -3.46 -29.81
CA GLN A 101 -1.26 -3.81 -30.57
C GLN A 101 -2.41 -4.36 -29.69
N GLY A 102 -2.19 -4.59 -28.39
CA GLY A 102 -3.21 -5.15 -27.50
C GLY A 102 -3.49 -6.63 -27.76
N LEU A 103 -2.50 -7.39 -28.23
CA LEU A 103 -2.63 -8.84 -28.42
C LEU A 103 -2.54 -9.57 -27.07
N ALA A 104 -3.40 -10.57 -26.89
CA ALA A 104 -3.53 -11.36 -25.65
C ALA A 104 -3.47 -12.86 -25.99
N ASN A 105 -2.38 -13.29 -26.62
CA ASN A 105 -2.22 -14.67 -27.11
C ASN A 105 -1.35 -15.55 -26.21
N ASP A 106 -0.85 -15.02 -25.10
CA ASP A 106 -0.17 -15.75 -24.03
C ASP A 106 -0.58 -15.20 -22.65
N LEU A 107 -0.17 -15.90 -21.59
CA LEU A 107 -0.48 -15.52 -20.21
C LEU A 107 0.00 -14.09 -19.87
N LEU A 108 1.23 -13.73 -20.26
CA LEU A 108 1.83 -12.45 -19.91
C LEU A 108 1.10 -11.28 -20.60
N SER A 109 0.83 -11.38 -21.90
CA SER A 109 0.12 -10.34 -22.63
C SER A 109 -1.34 -10.21 -22.18
N THR A 110 -2.00 -11.32 -21.84
CA THR A 110 -3.36 -11.31 -21.26
C THR A 110 -3.39 -10.64 -19.89
N LEU A 111 -2.43 -10.97 -19.02
CA LEU A 111 -2.29 -10.36 -17.69
C LEU A 111 -2.09 -8.83 -17.79
N VAL A 112 -1.26 -8.37 -18.75
CA VAL A 112 -1.02 -6.94 -18.96
C VAL A 112 -2.30 -6.19 -19.37
N LEU A 113 -3.18 -6.80 -20.16
CA LEU A 113 -4.48 -6.21 -20.49
C LEU A 113 -5.48 -6.20 -19.33
N ALA A 114 -5.33 -7.13 -18.38
CA ALA A 114 -6.26 -7.32 -17.27
C ALA A 114 -5.86 -6.55 -15.98
N THR A 115 -4.65 -5.97 -15.94
CA THR A 115 -4.15 -5.33 -14.72
C THR A 115 -4.41 -3.83 -14.69
N ASP A 116 -4.78 -3.33 -13.49
CA ASP A 116 -4.81 -1.90 -13.17
C ASP A 116 -3.45 -1.41 -12.59
N ALA A 117 -2.51 -2.33 -12.34
CA ALA A 117 -1.19 -1.98 -11.81
C ALA A 117 -0.34 -1.29 -12.89
N PRO A 118 0.57 -0.36 -12.52
CA PRO A 118 1.58 0.17 -13.43
C PRO A 118 2.34 -0.96 -14.11
N VAL A 119 2.64 -0.79 -15.40
CA VAL A 119 3.44 -1.74 -16.19
C VAL A 119 4.76 -1.09 -16.57
N ALA A 120 5.87 -1.77 -16.28
CA ALA A 120 7.22 -1.34 -16.62
C ALA A 120 7.88 -2.38 -17.55
N LEU A 121 8.54 -1.89 -18.59
CA LEU A 121 9.20 -2.70 -19.61
C LEU A 121 10.71 -2.44 -19.56
N ALA A 122 11.52 -3.50 -19.53
CA ALA A 122 12.98 -3.44 -19.66
C ALA A 122 13.40 -3.96 -21.04
N PRO A 123 13.49 -3.09 -22.06
CA PRO A 123 13.82 -3.50 -23.43
C PRO A 123 15.19 -4.17 -23.50
N ALA A 124 15.25 -5.28 -24.28
CA ALA A 124 16.46 -6.03 -24.54
C ALA A 124 16.45 -6.57 -25.96
N MET A 125 17.29 -6.02 -26.82
CA MET A 125 17.40 -6.38 -28.25
C MET A 125 18.69 -5.86 -28.86
N ASN A 126 18.98 -6.29 -30.09
CA ASN A 126 20.08 -5.71 -30.86
C ASN A 126 19.86 -4.21 -31.09
N GLN A 127 20.94 -3.44 -31.20
CA GLN A 127 20.88 -2.00 -31.40
C GLN A 127 20.15 -1.59 -32.69
N ALA A 128 20.27 -2.37 -33.78
CA ALA A 128 19.56 -2.10 -35.04
C ALA A 128 18.05 -2.32 -34.86
N MET A 129 17.65 -3.38 -34.15
CA MET A 129 16.26 -3.63 -33.79
C MET A 129 15.68 -2.51 -32.93
N TRP A 130 16.46 -1.98 -31.98
CA TRP A 130 16.02 -0.86 -31.15
C TRP A 130 15.81 0.41 -31.97
N ARG A 131 16.72 0.72 -32.89
CA ARG A 131 16.62 1.92 -33.75
C ARG A 131 15.58 1.78 -34.88
N ASP A 132 15.06 0.60 -35.10
CA ASP A 132 14.07 0.37 -36.14
C ASP A 132 12.82 1.24 -35.91
N PRO A 133 12.30 1.94 -36.95
CA PRO A 133 11.12 2.82 -36.82
C PRO A 133 9.90 2.12 -36.24
N ALA A 134 9.66 0.83 -36.55
CA ALA A 134 8.54 0.08 -35.96
C ALA A 134 8.70 -0.12 -34.45
N THR A 135 9.92 -0.45 -34.01
CA THR A 135 10.21 -0.60 -32.56
C THR A 135 10.05 0.73 -31.82
N GLN A 136 10.55 1.84 -32.41
CA GLN A 136 10.39 3.18 -31.83
C GLN A 136 8.92 3.62 -31.79
N ALA A 137 8.14 3.34 -32.80
CA ALA A 137 6.70 3.62 -32.82
C ALA A 137 5.95 2.81 -31.72
N ASN A 138 6.29 1.53 -31.56
CA ASN A 138 5.71 0.70 -30.51
C ASN A 138 6.10 1.22 -29.12
N ALA A 139 7.36 1.61 -28.91
CA ALA A 139 7.83 2.20 -27.65
C ALA A 139 7.07 3.49 -27.31
N ALA A 140 6.91 4.39 -28.29
CA ALA A 140 6.15 5.63 -28.11
C ALA A 140 4.67 5.38 -27.78
N THR A 141 4.05 4.42 -28.47
CA THR A 141 2.65 4.01 -28.23
C THR A 141 2.47 3.49 -26.79
N LEU A 142 3.38 2.63 -26.33
CA LEU A 142 3.33 2.09 -24.97
C LEU A 142 3.53 3.19 -23.91
N GLN A 143 4.47 4.11 -24.12
CA GLN A 143 4.66 5.25 -23.22
C GLN A 143 3.43 6.17 -23.16
N GLN A 144 2.80 6.47 -24.30
CA GLN A 144 1.55 7.25 -24.36
C GLN A 144 0.40 6.58 -23.58
N ARG A 145 0.40 5.25 -23.52
CA ARG A 145 -0.56 4.46 -22.72
C ARG A 145 -0.18 4.31 -21.26
N GLY A 146 0.88 5.00 -20.79
CA GLY A 146 1.29 5.00 -19.40
C GLY A 146 2.26 3.89 -18.99
N PHE A 147 2.81 3.13 -19.95
CA PHE A 147 3.85 2.15 -19.65
C PHE A 147 5.18 2.86 -19.33
N HIS A 148 5.87 2.38 -18.32
CA HIS A 148 7.21 2.84 -17.98
C HIS A 148 8.24 2.09 -18.83
N LEU A 149 9.17 2.82 -19.46
CA LEU A 149 10.32 2.21 -20.13
C LEU A 149 11.58 2.35 -19.26
N PHE A 150 12.13 1.23 -18.83
CA PHE A 150 13.37 1.15 -18.04
C PHE A 150 14.55 0.79 -18.97
N GLY A 151 15.12 1.78 -19.61
CA GLY A 151 16.14 1.61 -20.62
C GLY A 151 15.60 1.67 -22.07
N PRO A 152 16.27 1.02 -23.06
CA PRO A 152 17.48 0.21 -22.88
C PRO A 152 18.72 1.03 -22.56
N GLY A 153 19.72 0.38 -21.96
CA GLY A 153 21.04 0.95 -21.77
C GLY A 153 21.94 0.83 -22.99
N ALA A 154 23.00 1.62 -23.01
CA ALA A 154 24.08 1.50 -24.00
C ALA A 154 25.16 0.51 -23.51
N GLY A 155 25.82 -0.17 -24.44
CA GLY A 155 26.95 -1.04 -24.12
C GLY A 155 27.20 -2.10 -25.18
N SER A 156 28.18 -2.97 -24.92
CA SER A 156 28.51 -4.13 -25.75
C SER A 156 27.39 -5.16 -25.67
N GLN A 157 26.98 -5.68 -26.79
CA GLN A 157 25.93 -6.68 -26.97
C GLN A 157 26.52 -8.05 -27.25
N ALA A 158 25.75 -9.12 -27.09
CA ALA A 158 26.20 -10.48 -27.28
C ALA A 158 26.70 -10.78 -28.72
N CYS A 159 26.22 -10.01 -29.70
CA CYS A 159 26.68 -10.10 -31.10
C CYS A 159 27.97 -9.31 -31.40
N GLY A 160 28.54 -8.62 -30.42
CA GLY A 160 29.74 -7.78 -30.58
C GLY A 160 29.44 -6.31 -30.90
N ASP A 161 28.19 -5.95 -31.19
CA ASP A 161 27.80 -4.58 -31.46
C ASP A 161 27.86 -3.72 -30.20
N ILE A 162 28.08 -2.41 -30.37
CA ILE A 162 28.06 -1.41 -29.29
C ILE A 162 26.96 -0.40 -29.59
N GLY A 163 26.02 -0.23 -28.68
CA GLY A 163 24.93 0.73 -28.85
C GLY A 163 23.80 0.55 -27.83
N LEU A 164 22.70 1.29 -28.04
CA LEU A 164 21.48 1.14 -27.27
C LEU A 164 20.77 -0.17 -27.61
N GLY A 165 20.25 -0.88 -26.61
CA GLY A 165 19.53 -2.14 -26.81
C GLY A 165 19.74 -3.12 -25.66
N ARG A 166 20.72 -2.85 -24.79
CA ARG A 166 21.05 -3.70 -23.64
C ARG A 166 20.04 -3.49 -22.51
N MET A 167 19.52 -4.59 -21.94
CA MET A 167 18.74 -4.50 -20.70
C MET A 167 19.58 -3.90 -19.58
N LEU A 168 18.99 -2.99 -18.82
CA LEU A 168 19.62 -2.42 -17.63
C LEU A 168 20.04 -3.51 -16.63
N GLU A 169 20.95 -3.18 -15.73
CA GLU A 169 21.38 -4.11 -14.69
C GLU A 169 20.30 -4.31 -13.63
N ALA A 170 20.34 -5.45 -12.95
CA ALA A 170 19.31 -5.85 -12.00
C ALA A 170 19.12 -4.84 -10.87
N ASP A 171 20.21 -4.25 -10.36
CA ASP A 171 20.16 -3.24 -9.30
C ASP A 171 19.45 -1.96 -9.78
N GLU A 172 19.72 -1.51 -11.00
CA GLU A 172 19.08 -0.34 -11.58
C GLU A 172 17.58 -0.58 -11.84
N LEU A 173 17.22 -1.77 -12.34
CA LEU A 173 15.83 -2.15 -12.55
C LEU A 173 15.05 -2.21 -11.23
N ALA A 174 15.64 -2.80 -10.18
CA ALA A 174 15.04 -2.85 -8.86
C ALA A 174 14.87 -1.45 -8.25
N GLN A 175 15.85 -0.56 -8.47
CA GLN A 175 15.77 0.84 -8.05
C GLN A 175 14.64 1.59 -8.78
N ARG A 176 14.53 1.47 -10.11
CA ARG A 176 13.47 2.07 -10.92
C ARG A 176 12.08 1.51 -10.56
N ALA A 177 11.99 0.21 -10.27
CA ALA A 177 10.76 -0.41 -9.78
C ALA A 177 10.34 0.21 -8.43
N ALA A 178 11.29 0.45 -7.51
CA ALA A 178 11.01 1.14 -6.26
C ALA A 178 10.59 2.60 -6.46
N ASP A 179 11.15 3.28 -7.47
CA ASP A 179 10.80 4.68 -7.80
C ASP A 179 9.35 4.81 -8.33
N CYS A 180 8.77 3.76 -8.94
CA CYS A 180 7.36 3.73 -9.35
C CYS A 180 6.39 3.92 -8.17
N PHE A 181 6.81 3.59 -6.95
CA PHE A 181 6.03 3.75 -5.73
C PHE A 181 6.27 5.09 -5.02
N GLN A 182 7.19 5.92 -5.52
CA GLN A 182 7.47 7.23 -4.95
C GLN A 182 6.56 8.31 -5.57
N ARG A 183 5.40 8.49 -4.98
CA ARG A 183 4.57 9.67 -5.25
C ARG A 183 5.07 10.80 -4.33
N ARG A 184 5.43 11.96 -4.89
CA ARG A 184 5.87 13.13 -4.10
C ARG A 184 4.72 14.08 -3.73
N SER A 185 3.47 13.63 -3.79
CA SER A 185 2.27 14.44 -3.58
C SER A 185 2.17 15.04 -2.16
N LEU A 186 2.87 14.45 -1.18
CA LEU A 186 2.97 14.95 0.20
C LEU A 186 4.40 15.39 0.57
N SER A 187 5.25 15.68 -0.41
CA SER A 187 6.63 16.13 -0.13
C SER A 187 6.64 17.38 0.74
N GLY A 188 7.45 17.36 1.80
CA GLY A 188 7.56 18.47 2.76
C GLY A 188 6.41 18.57 3.76
N ARG A 189 5.37 17.73 3.66
CA ARG A 189 4.24 17.73 4.62
C ARG A 189 4.54 16.88 5.84
N ARG A 190 4.10 17.36 7.00
CA ARG A 190 4.10 16.61 8.26
C ARG A 190 2.73 15.94 8.44
N VAL A 191 2.72 14.62 8.51
CA VAL A 191 1.50 13.80 8.60
C VAL A 191 1.49 13.05 9.92
N LEU A 192 0.44 13.28 10.71
CA LEU A 192 0.18 12.60 11.96
C LEU A 192 -0.91 11.54 11.74
N ILE A 193 -0.64 10.31 12.12
CA ILE A 193 -1.58 9.18 11.95
C ILE A 193 -1.75 8.48 13.29
N THR A 194 -3.00 8.23 13.70
CA THR A 194 -3.28 7.34 14.84
C THR A 194 -3.73 5.97 14.34
N ALA A 195 -3.31 4.90 15.02
CA ALA A 195 -3.59 3.52 14.64
C ALA A 195 -3.77 2.58 15.84
N GLY A 196 -4.29 1.38 15.57
CA GLY A 196 -4.47 0.35 16.58
C GLY A 196 -5.58 0.68 17.59
N PRO A 197 -5.81 -0.21 18.56
CA PRO A 197 -6.73 0.02 19.68
C PRO A 197 -6.03 0.76 20.82
N THR A 198 -6.79 1.48 21.65
CA THR A 198 -6.32 1.81 23.00
C THR A 198 -6.69 0.72 23.98
N GLN A 199 -5.95 0.63 25.07
CA GLN A 199 -6.20 -0.27 26.19
C GLN A 199 -6.37 0.56 27.46
N GLU A 200 -7.53 0.41 28.09
CA GLU A 200 -7.89 1.14 29.30
C GLU A 200 -7.83 0.16 30.47
N ASN A 201 -6.79 0.26 31.27
CA ASN A 201 -6.53 -0.68 32.32
C ASN A 201 -7.61 -0.66 33.42
N ILE A 202 -8.10 -1.85 33.79
CA ILE A 202 -8.94 -2.07 34.97
C ILE A 202 -8.04 -2.32 36.18
N ASP A 203 -7.03 -3.16 36.00
CA ASP A 203 -5.98 -3.53 36.96
C ASP A 203 -4.71 -3.94 36.19
N PRO A 204 -3.60 -4.35 36.83
CA PRO A 204 -2.37 -4.74 36.12
C PRO A 204 -2.52 -5.93 35.16
N VAL A 205 -3.66 -6.64 35.19
CA VAL A 205 -3.88 -7.87 34.41
C VAL A 205 -4.97 -7.72 33.33
N ARG A 206 -5.96 -6.85 33.56
CA ARG A 206 -7.16 -6.73 32.74
C ARG A 206 -7.35 -5.31 32.25
N TYR A 207 -7.87 -5.19 31.02
CA TYR A 207 -8.15 -3.90 30.38
C TYR A 207 -9.40 -3.99 29.50
N ILE A 208 -9.98 -2.84 29.18
CA ILE A 208 -11.01 -2.64 28.17
C ILE A 208 -10.31 -2.20 26.90
N THR A 209 -10.72 -2.75 25.75
CA THR A 209 -10.16 -2.40 24.45
C THR A 209 -11.18 -2.59 23.34
N ASN A 210 -10.93 -2.00 22.19
CA ASN A 210 -11.70 -2.21 20.96
C ASN A 210 -11.03 -3.24 20.04
N HIS A 211 -11.83 -3.98 19.28
CA HIS A 211 -11.29 -4.83 18.21
C HIS A 211 -10.64 -3.96 17.13
N SER A 212 -9.33 -4.02 17.01
CA SER A 212 -8.57 -3.36 15.93
C SER A 212 -7.22 -4.04 15.75
N SER A 213 -6.89 -4.37 14.52
CA SER A 213 -5.57 -4.90 14.17
C SER A 213 -4.52 -3.83 13.88
N GLY A 214 -4.93 -2.56 13.71
CA GLY A 214 -4.07 -1.46 13.30
C GLY A 214 -3.69 -1.45 11.80
N LYS A 215 -3.98 -2.52 11.05
CA LYS A 215 -3.53 -2.71 9.66
C LYS A 215 -3.81 -1.50 8.75
N MET A 216 -5.00 -0.89 8.85
CA MET A 216 -5.36 0.25 7.99
C MET A 216 -4.52 1.49 8.29
N GLY A 217 -4.33 1.84 9.58
CA GLY A 217 -3.49 2.98 9.98
C GLY A 217 -2.02 2.79 9.59
N PHE A 218 -1.49 1.56 9.69
CA PHE A 218 -0.13 1.24 9.24
C PHE A 218 0.00 1.33 7.72
N ALA A 219 -0.98 0.85 6.95
CA ALA A 219 -1.00 1.00 5.50
C ALA A 219 -1.07 2.47 5.05
N LEU A 220 -1.84 3.31 5.77
CA LEU A 220 -1.89 4.76 5.53
C LEU A 220 -0.55 5.43 5.84
N ALA A 221 0.13 5.04 6.92
CA ALA A 221 1.44 5.56 7.28
C ALA A 221 2.49 5.20 6.20
N GLU A 222 2.47 3.96 5.72
CA GLU A 222 3.32 3.53 4.60
C GLU A 222 3.03 4.34 3.33
N ALA A 223 1.77 4.47 2.93
CA ALA A 223 1.36 5.20 1.75
C ALA A 223 1.71 6.70 1.82
N ALA A 224 1.57 7.33 3.00
CA ALA A 224 1.96 8.72 3.22
C ALA A 224 3.48 8.91 3.14
N ALA A 225 4.27 7.98 3.70
CA ALA A 225 5.73 7.99 3.58
C ALA A 225 6.20 7.77 2.13
N GLU A 226 5.51 6.91 1.36
CA GLU A 226 5.72 6.74 -0.09
C GLU A 226 5.39 8.01 -0.87
N ALA A 227 4.38 8.75 -0.44
CA ALA A 227 4.02 10.06 -1.01
C ALA A 227 4.99 11.18 -0.65
N GLY A 228 6.04 10.90 0.13
CA GLY A 228 7.12 11.85 0.48
C GLY A 228 6.87 12.64 1.77
N ALA A 229 5.86 12.28 2.56
CA ALA A 229 5.58 12.94 3.83
C ALA A 229 6.59 12.57 4.93
N GLN A 230 6.74 13.48 5.91
CA GLN A 230 7.32 13.18 7.22
C GLN A 230 6.21 12.62 8.11
N VAL A 231 6.20 11.30 8.33
CA VAL A 231 5.10 10.60 9.01
C VAL A 231 5.43 10.31 10.46
N THR A 232 4.55 10.74 11.38
CA THR A 232 4.51 10.28 12.77
C THR A 232 3.29 9.38 12.95
N LEU A 233 3.51 8.12 13.30
CA LEU A 233 2.49 7.12 13.56
C LEU A 233 2.39 6.87 15.07
N ILE A 234 1.30 7.32 15.69
CA ILE A 234 1.00 7.05 17.09
C ILE A 234 0.08 5.84 17.15
N THR A 235 0.53 4.78 17.80
CA THR A 235 -0.22 3.52 17.80
C THR A 235 -0.42 2.93 19.18
N GLY A 236 -1.65 2.50 19.45
CA GLY A 236 -1.92 1.58 20.54
C GLY A 236 -1.26 0.21 20.30
N PRO A 237 -1.41 -0.75 21.24
CA PRO A 237 -0.70 -2.03 21.20
C PRO A 237 -1.11 -2.87 19.99
N VAL A 238 -0.16 -3.12 19.10
CA VAL A 238 -0.29 -4.00 17.93
C VAL A 238 1.04 -4.68 17.60
N HIS A 239 0.99 -5.87 16.98
CA HIS A 239 2.17 -6.66 16.60
C HIS A 239 2.57 -6.44 15.12
N LEU A 240 2.39 -5.23 14.59
CA LEU A 240 2.79 -4.90 13.22
C LEU A 240 4.20 -4.29 13.21
N PRO A 241 5.04 -4.64 12.21
CA PRO A 241 6.32 -3.98 12.02
C PRO A 241 6.12 -2.50 11.63
N THR A 242 7.05 -1.65 12.04
CA THR A 242 7.04 -0.24 11.64
C THR A 242 7.33 -0.11 10.15
N PRO A 243 6.48 0.59 9.38
CA PRO A 243 6.77 0.87 7.97
C PRO A 243 8.07 1.70 7.82
N ASP A 244 8.74 1.53 6.68
CA ASP A 244 9.97 2.29 6.40
C ASP A 244 9.71 3.80 6.38
N ARG A 245 10.66 4.59 6.87
CA ARG A 245 10.59 6.08 6.95
C ARG A 245 9.44 6.63 7.80
N VAL A 246 8.86 5.82 8.66
CA VAL A 246 7.80 6.23 9.59
C VAL A 246 8.37 6.33 11.00
N ASN A 247 8.19 7.48 11.65
CA ASN A 247 8.46 7.65 13.07
C ASN A 247 7.30 7.09 13.89
N ARG A 248 7.53 5.95 14.58
CA ARG A 248 6.50 5.28 15.39
C ARG A 248 6.61 5.67 16.86
N VAL A 249 5.47 6.04 17.43
CA VAL A 249 5.29 6.30 18.87
C VAL A 249 4.28 5.29 19.40
N ASN A 250 4.70 4.45 20.34
CA ASN A 250 3.82 3.48 20.99
C ASN A 250 3.17 4.11 22.21
N VAL A 251 1.86 3.91 22.35
CA VAL A 251 1.06 4.38 23.48
C VAL A 251 0.15 3.24 23.96
N THR A 252 -0.45 3.38 25.14
CA THR A 252 -1.35 2.37 25.67
C THR A 252 -2.78 2.88 25.76
N SER A 253 -3.02 3.98 26.46
CA SER A 253 -4.36 4.51 26.71
C SER A 253 -4.76 5.63 25.75
N ALA A 254 -6.04 5.99 25.75
CA ALA A 254 -6.54 7.16 25.01
C ALA A 254 -5.89 8.47 25.48
N ARG A 255 -5.59 8.59 26.77
CA ARG A 255 -4.88 9.76 27.32
C ARG A 255 -3.44 9.83 26.81
N ASP A 256 -2.72 8.71 26.80
CA ASP A 256 -1.36 8.66 26.26
C ASP A 256 -1.36 9.01 24.78
N MET A 257 -2.36 8.51 24.02
CA MET A 257 -2.51 8.80 22.60
C MET A 257 -2.77 10.30 22.36
N LEU A 258 -3.63 10.93 23.14
CA LEU A 258 -3.87 12.39 23.05
C LEU A 258 -2.58 13.17 23.35
N ALA A 259 -1.91 12.86 24.45
CA ALA A 259 -0.66 13.55 24.84
C ALA A 259 0.43 13.41 23.76
N ALA A 260 0.58 12.21 23.17
CA ALA A 260 1.51 11.97 22.08
C ALA A 260 1.12 12.74 20.80
N CYS A 261 -0.18 12.84 20.49
CA CYS A 261 -0.67 13.63 19.37
C CYS A 261 -0.39 15.14 19.57
N GLU A 262 -0.63 15.66 20.76
CA GLU A 262 -0.35 17.07 21.11
C GLU A 262 1.15 17.38 21.00
N ALA A 263 2.02 16.47 21.45
CA ALA A 263 3.47 16.61 21.34
C ALA A 263 3.98 16.55 19.88
N ALA A 264 3.23 15.91 18.98
CA ALA A 264 3.56 15.82 17.55
C ALA A 264 3.03 17.02 16.72
N MET A 265 2.30 17.94 17.36
CA MET A 265 1.81 19.15 16.68
C MET A 265 2.95 20.21 16.58
N PRO A 266 2.88 21.13 15.60
CA PRO A 266 1.91 21.24 14.54
C PRO A 266 2.15 20.23 13.40
N CYS A 267 1.09 19.77 12.73
CA CYS A 267 1.17 18.94 11.53
C CYS A 267 0.24 19.51 10.42
N ASP A 268 0.50 19.12 9.17
CA ASP A 268 -0.31 19.59 8.02
C ASP A 268 -1.56 18.71 7.82
N LEU A 269 -1.44 17.44 8.13
CA LEU A 269 -2.50 16.42 7.95
C LEU A 269 -2.58 15.51 9.16
N LEU A 270 -3.78 15.36 9.70
CA LEU A 270 -4.13 14.36 10.72
C LEU A 270 -5.03 13.29 10.11
N ILE A 271 -4.65 12.03 10.22
CA ILE A 271 -5.49 10.86 9.86
C ILE A 271 -5.77 10.04 11.12
N ALA A 272 -6.99 10.11 11.61
CA ALA A 272 -7.40 9.41 12.83
C ALA A 272 -8.03 8.05 12.49
N ALA A 273 -7.20 7.01 12.44
CA ALA A 273 -7.61 5.63 12.13
C ALA A 273 -7.53 4.68 13.34
N ALA A 274 -7.20 5.19 14.54
CA ALA A 274 -7.20 4.41 15.77
C ALA A 274 -8.61 4.06 16.24
N ALA A 275 -8.77 2.89 16.84
CA ALA A 275 -9.98 2.47 17.55
C ALA A 275 -9.85 2.85 19.03
N VAL A 276 -10.11 4.12 19.34
CA VAL A 276 -10.02 4.67 20.68
C VAL A 276 -11.24 4.21 21.49
N ALA A 277 -11.01 3.72 22.72
CA ALA A 277 -12.10 3.38 23.61
C ALA A 277 -12.83 4.65 24.09
N ASP A 278 -14.17 4.69 24.01
CA ASP A 278 -14.98 5.84 24.42
C ASP A 278 -14.95 6.04 25.94
N TYR A 279 -14.74 4.96 26.70
CA TYR A 279 -14.77 4.94 28.17
C TYR A 279 -13.54 4.25 28.74
N ARG A 280 -13.14 4.66 29.94
CA ARG A 280 -12.11 4.04 30.76
C ARG A 280 -12.62 3.85 32.18
N PRO A 281 -12.05 2.92 32.97
CA PRO A 281 -12.30 2.86 34.41
C PRO A 281 -11.97 4.20 35.10
N GLU A 282 -12.86 4.66 35.95
CA GLU A 282 -12.63 5.88 36.74
C GLU A 282 -11.39 5.75 37.63
N VAL A 283 -11.26 4.58 38.26
CA VAL A 283 -10.12 4.21 39.12
C VAL A 283 -9.50 2.92 38.57
N VAL A 284 -8.20 2.94 38.37
CA VAL A 284 -7.41 1.75 38.03
C VAL A 284 -6.92 1.13 39.33
N ALA A 285 -7.24 -0.15 39.54
CA ALA A 285 -6.77 -0.86 40.74
C ALA A 285 -5.26 -1.12 40.67
N GLU A 286 -4.52 -0.81 41.74
CA GLU A 286 -3.06 -1.02 41.82
C GLU A 286 -2.68 -2.50 41.80
N GLN A 287 -3.59 -3.37 42.26
CA GLN A 287 -3.40 -4.81 42.30
C GLN A 287 -4.54 -5.53 41.60
N LYS A 288 -4.26 -6.76 41.14
CA LYS A 288 -5.28 -7.63 40.51
C LYS A 288 -6.49 -7.74 41.44
N MET A 289 -7.64 -7.30 40.98
CA MET A 289 -8.92 -7.43 41.69
C MET A 289 -9.25 -8.92 41.88
N LYS A 290 -9.37 -9.34 43.13
CA LYS A 290 -9.77 -10.71 43.51
C LYS A 290 -11.29 -10.83 43.46
N LYS A 291 -11.80 -12.06 43.24
CA LYS A 291 -13.21 -12.35 43.44
C LYS A 291 -13.56 -12.13 44.91
N ASP A 292 -14.55 -11.32 45.17
CA ASP A 292 -15.07 -11.11 46.51
C ASP A 292 -16.21 -12.11 46.75
N PRO A 293 -16.07 -13.08 47.66
CA PRO A 293 -17.11 -14.06 47.97
C PRO A 293 -18.42 -13.44 48.48
N THR A 294 -18.36 -12.18 48.94
CA THR A 294 -19.51 -11.48 49.56
C THR A 294 -20.24 -10.57 48.57
N SER A 295 -19.66 -10.25 47.42
CA SER A 295 -20.24 -9.30 46.41
C SER A 295 -21.14 -9.94 45.37
N GLY A 296 -21.49 -11.23 45.50
CA GLY A 296 -22.26 -11.98 44.49
C GLY A 296 -21.46 -12.33 43.26
N ASP A 297 -22.12 -12.75 42.15
CA ASP A 297 -21.46 -13.22 40.94
C ASP A 297 -21.03 -12.10 39.94
N GLY A 298 -21.17 -10.84 40.34
CA GLY A 298 -20.93 -9.67 39.46
C GLY A 298 -19.71 -8.83 39.85
N LEU A 299 -19.15 -8.13 38.88
CA LEU A 299 -18.18 -7.06 39.05
C LEU A 299 -18.77 -5.74 38.54
N LEU A 300 -18.90 -4.74 39.40
CA LEU A 300 -19.33 -3.39 38.99
C LEU A 300 -18.08 -2.54 38.72
N LEU A 301 -18.00 -1.99 37.50
CA LEU A 301 -16.97 -1.04 37.09
C LEU A 301 -17.61 0.31 36.83
N GLN A 302 -17.15 1.34 37.52
CA GLN A 302 -17.51 2.71 37.20
C GLN A 302 -16.63 3.20 36.05
N LEU A 303 -17.29 3.63 34.94
CA LEU A 303 -16.58 4.10 33.76
C LEU A 303 -16.80 5.60 33.56
N VAL A 304 -15.75 6.29 33.13
CA VAL A 304 -15.77 7.72 32.75
C VAL A 304 -15.36 7.88 31.30
N ARG A 305 -15.80 8.93 30.64
CA ARG A 305 -15.49 9.19 29.23
C ARG A 305 -14.00 9.46 29.02
N ASN A 306 -13.48 8.92 27.94
CA ASN A 306 -12.17 9.30 27.41
C ASN A 306 -12.25 10.64 26.65
N PRO A 307 -11.12 11.35 26.51
CA PRO A 307 -11.07 12.54 25.66
C PRO A 307 -11.30 12.15 24.18
N ASP A 308 -12.03 12.98 23.47
CA ASP A 308 -12.19 12.86 22.02
C ASP A 308 -10.96 13.46 21.32
N ILE A 309 -9.97 12.62 21.00
CA ILE A 309 -8.69 13.02 20.42
C ILE A 309 -8.90 13.80 19.13
N LEU A 310 -9.75 13.28 18.25
CA LEU A 310 -9.98 13.87 16.93
C LEU A 310 -10.67 15.24 17.06
N ALA A 311 -11.72 15.34 17.85
CA ALA A 311 -12.41 16.61 18.09
C ALA A 311 -11.50 17.64 18.76
N THR A 312 -10.65 17.21 19.72
CA THR A 312 -9.68 18.07 20.41
C THR A 312 -8.69 18.69 19.43
N LEU A 313 -8.10 17.88 18.55
CA LEU A 313 -7.09 18.35 17.59
C LEU A 313 -7.71 19.15 16.43
N ALA A 314 -8.87 18.73 15.93
CA ALA A 314 -9.57 19.43 14.86
C ALA A 314 -10.24 20.74 15.32
N GLY A 315 -10.42 20.95 16.62
CA GLY A 315 -10.94 22.19 17.24
C GLY A 315 -9.89 23.25 17.53
N ARG A 316 -8.58 22.98 17.32
CA ARG A 316 -7.50 23.93 17.61
C ARG A 316 -7.50 25.11 16.63
N PRO A 317 -6.99 26.30 17.03
CA PRO A 317 -6.82 27.42 16.12
C PRO A 317 -5.84 27.10 14.96
N ASP A 318 -4.79 26.30 15.25
CA ASP A 318 -3.76 25.81 14.33
C ASP A 318 -4.08 24.40 13.81
N ARG A 319 -5.37 24.09 13.64
CA ARG A 319 -5.83 22.74 13.29
C ARG A 319 -5.23 22.24 11.97
N PRO A 320 -4.84 20.95 11.90
CA PRO A 320 -4.46 20.35 10.62
C PRO A 320 -5.68 20.07 9.72
N PHE A 321 -5.42 19.78 8.46
CA PHE A 321 -6.43 19.09 7.64
C PHE A 321 -6.74 17.74 8.28
N SER A 322 -7.99 17.53 8.67
CA SER A 322 -8.38 16.43 9.57
C SER A 322 -9.24 15.41 8.87
N VAL A 323 -8.79 14.16 8.87
CA VAL A 323 -9.47 12.99 8.29
C VAL A 323 -9.82 12.02 9.41
N GLY A 324 -11.12 11.76 9.60
CA GLY A 324 -11.63 10.77 10.55
C GLY A 324 -11.98 9.47 9.89
N PHE A 325 -11.98 8.38 10.65
CA PHE A 325 -12.51 7.08 10.25
C PHE A 325 -13.78 6.78 11.04
N ALA A 326 -14.79 6.23 10.35
CA ALA A 326 -16.02 5.72 10.94
C ALA A 326 -16.21 4.25 10.54
N ALA A 327 -16.45 3.42 11.55
CA ALA A 327 -16.82 2.02 11.37
C ALA A 327 -18.28 1.89 11.80
N GLU A 328 -19.19 1.79 10.85
CA GLU A 328 -20.63 1.76 11.11
C GLU A 328 -21.25 0.52 10.47
N THR A 329 -22.34 0.04 11.05
CA THR A 329 -23.07 -1.14 10.57
C THR A 329 -24.36 -0.77 9.84
N GLU A 330 -24.93 0.40 10.13
CA GLU A 330 -26.19 0.89 9.54
C GLU A 330 -26.14 2.39 9.29
N LYS A 331 -26.89 2.89 8.29
CA LYS A 331 -26.99 4.32 7.95
C LYS A 331 -25.64 5.02 7.85
N LEU A 332 -24.68 4.34 7.21
CA LEU A 332 -23.26 4.71 7.13
C LEU A 332 -23.07 6.19 6.78
N LEU A 333 -23.77 6.69 5.76
CA LEU A 333 -23.62 8.06 5.27
C LEU A 333 -24.15 9.10 6.25
N ASP A 334 -25.29 8.86 6.88
CA ASP A 334 -25.91 9.81 7.81
C ASP A 334 -25.06 9.99 9.08
N TYR A 335 -24.54 8.89 9.63
CA TYR A 335 -23.66 8.93 10.80
C TYR A 335 -22.30 9.56 10.47
N ALA A 336 -21.73 9.23 9.30
CA ALA A 336 -20.48 9.82 8.85
C ALA A 336 -20.61 11.33 8.65
N ALA A 337 -21.68 11.79 7.98
CA ALA A 337 -21.96 13.21 7.77
C ALA A 337 -22.13 13.98 9.11
N ARG A 338 -22.81 13.39 10.09
CA ARG A 338 -22.93 13.97 11.43
C ARG A 338 -21.57 14.10 12.11
N LYS A 339 -20.78 13.02 12.15
CA LYS A 339 -19.43 13.03 12.74
C LYS A 339 -18.52 14.06 12.08
N LEU A 340 -18.60 14.20 10.76
CA LEU A 340 -17.84 15.19 9.98
C LEU A 340 -18.11 16.60 10.48
N LYS A 341 -19.39 16.94 10.68
CA LYS A 341 -19.81 18.26 11.16
C LYS A 341 -19.49 18.48 12.65
N ASP A 342 -19.85 17.51 13.51
CA ASP A 342 -19.73 17.63 14.97
C ASP A 342 -18.27 17.72 15.42
N LYS A 343 -17.34 17.05 14.72
CA LYS A 343 -15.90 17.05 15.03
C LYS A 343 -15.08 17.99 14.14
N ASN A 344 -15.72 18.85 13.34
CA ASN A 344 -15.06 19.81 12.44
C ASN A 344 -14.01 19.18 11.51
N LEU A 345 -14.35 18.06 10.87
CA LEU A 345 -13.42 17.35 9.97
C LEU A 345 -13.46 17.92 8.56
N ASP A 346 -12.41 17.67 7.78
CA ASP A 346 -12.35 17.97 6.35
C ASP A 346 -12.85 16.80 5.51
N LEU A 347 -12.54 15.57 5.95
CA LEU A 347 -12.97 14.32 5.33
C LEU A 347 -13.33 13.29 6.40
N ILE A 348 -14.25 12.40 6.07
CA ILE A 348 -14.51 11.20 6.84
C ILE A 348 -14.48 9.98 5.93
N VAL A 349 -13.75 8.96 6.33
CA VAL A 349 -13.68 7.66 5.66
C VAL A 349 -14.61 6.71 6.38
N ALA A 350 -15.64 6.27 5.71
CA ALA A 350 -16.66 5.37 6.25
C ALA A 350 -16.44 3.95 5.73
N ASN A 351 -16.21 3.01 6.65
CA ASN A 351 -16.05 1.59 6.37
C ASN A 351 -17.34 0.86 6.73
N ASP A 352 -17.83 0.00 5.83
CA ASP A 352 -18.91 -0.95 6.12
C ASP A 352 -18.29 -2.17 6.82
N VAL A 353 -18.37 -2.22 8.15
CA VAL A 353 -17.86 -3.34 8.96
C VAL A 353 -18.87 -4.48 9.12
N ALA A 354 -20.09 -4.35 8.60
CA ALA A 354 -21.08 -5.43 8.59
C ALA A 354 -20.70 -6.54 7.59
N ASN A 355 -19.91 -6.23 6.57
CA ASN A 355 -19.42 -7.22 5.61
C ASN A 355 -18.22 -8.00 6.20
N PRO A 356 -18.34 -9.31 6.47
CA PRO A 356 -17.27 -10.10 7.09
C PRO A 356 -15.99 -10.17 6.27
N ASN A 357 -16.07 -9.92 4.94
CA ASN A 357 -14.92 -9.97 4.04
C ASN A 357 -14.03 -8.73 4.09
N ILE A 358 -14.51 -7.61 4.69
CA ILE A 358 -13.80 -6.33 4.74
C ILE A 358 -13.66 -5.76 6.16
N GLY A 359 -13.86 -6.58 7.19
CA GLY A 359 -13.78 -6.19 8.60
C GLY A 359 -12.37 -5.89 9.12
N PHE A 360 -12.25 -5.65 10.43
CA PHE A 360 -11.00 -5.20 11.09
C PHE A 360 -9.78 -6.08 10.85
N ASN A 361 -9.95 -7.40 10.76
CA ASN A 361 -8.85 -8.37 10.59
C ASN A 361 -8.59 -8.77 9.14
N SER A 362 -9.47 -8.37 8.19
CA SER A 362 -9.29 -8.67 6.77
C SER A 362 -8.05 -7.99 6.18
N GLU A 363 -7.47 -8.57 5.14
CA GLU A 363 -6.42 -7.93 4.32
C GLU A 363 -7.02 -6.91 3.34
N ASP A 364 -8.29 -7.09 2.97
CA ASP A 364 -9.03 -6.21 2.07
C ASP A 364 -9.85 -5.17 2.82
N ASN A 365 -10.22 -4.11 2.12
CA ASN A 365 -11.15 -3.08 2.56
C ASN A 365 -11.93 -2.52 1.38
N ALA A 366 -13.09 -1.91 1.67
CA ALA A 366 -13.85 -1.01 0.80
C ALA A 366 -14.32 0.16 1.65
N CYS A 367 -14.35 1.36 1.11
CA CYS A 367 -14.77 2.52 1.88
C CYS A 367 -15.39 3.61 1.01
N SER A 368 -16.18 4.47 1.64
CA SER A 368 -16.66 5.72 1.08
C SER A 368 -16.00 6.90 1.79
N VAL A 369 -15.57 7.90 1.04
CA VAL A 369 -15.07 9.17 1.60
C VAL A 369 -16.14 10.24 1.39
N ILE A 370 -16.46 10.97 2.46
CA ILE A 370 -17.40 12.07 2.45
C ILE A 370 -16.64 13.34 2.80
N ASP A 371 -16.80 14.39 2.00
CA ASP A 371 -16.21 15.70 2.23
C ASP A 371 -17.16 16.68 2.92
N ARG A 372 -16.72 17.93 3.16
CA ARG A 372 -17.54 18.98 3.80
C ARG A 372 -18.78 19.40 3.01
N GLN A 373 -18.77 19.16 1.70
CA GLN A 373 -19.91 19.39 0.82
C GLN A 373 -20.88 18.21 0.79
N LEU A 374 -20.61 17.17 1.58
CA LEU A 374 -21.34 15.90 1.63
C LEU A 374 -21.30 15.12 0.30
N LEU A 375 -20.26 15.35 -0.52
CA LEU A 375 -20.01 14.55 -1.71
C LEU A 375 -19.36 13.23 -1.32
N GLU A 376 -19.94 12.14 -1.80
CA GLU A 376 -19.44 10.79 -1.59
C GLU A 376 -18.52 10.36 -2.73
N THR A 377 -17.34 9.85 -2.40
CA THR A 377 -16.44 9.14 -3.33
C THR A 377 -16.24 7.72 -2.83
N ARG A 378 -16.56 6.73 -3.67
CA ARG A 378 -16.47 5.30 -3.32
C ARG A 378 -15.17 4.69 -3.82
N PHE A 379 -14.56 3.89 -2.96
CA PHE A 379 -13.38 3.08 -3.25
C PHE A 379 -13.78 1.61 -3.21
N ALA A 380 -13.65 0.94 -4.36
CA ALA A 380 -14.02 -0.46 -4.51
C ALA A 380 -13.14 -1.37 -3.63
N GLN A 381 -13.66 -2.55 -3.31
CA GLN A 381 -12.93 -3.53 -2.52
C GLN A 381 -11.60 -3.91 -3.17
N THR A 382 -10.52 -3.73 -2.42
CA THR A 382 -9.16 -4.16 -2.76
C THR A 382 -8.31 -4.24 -1.50
N SER A 383 -7.02 -4.61 -1.63
CA SER A 383 -6.12 -4.70 -0.47
C SER A 383 -5.99 -3.37 0.27
N LYS A 384 -5.84 -3.43 1.60
CA LYS A 384 -5.66 -2.26 2.47
C LYS A 384 -4.52 -1.36 2.01
N GLY A 385 -3.43 -1.93 1.49
CA GLY A 385 -2.31 -1.16 0.93
C GLY A 385 -2.71 -0.35 -0.31
N LYS A 386 -3.49 -0.94 -1.24
CA LYS A 386 -3.99 -0.23 -2.43
C LYS A 386 -4.97 0.87 -2.05
N ILE A 387 -5.92 0.58 -1.16
CA ILE A 387 -6.87 1.58 -0.64
C ILE A 387 -6.13 2.73 0.05
N ALA A 388 -5.13 2.43 0.88
CA ALA A 388 -4.35 3.46 1.56
C ALA A 388 -3.66 4.41 0.57
N ARG A 389 -3.07 3.88 -0.52
CA ARG A 389 -2.46 4.71 -1.58
C ARG A 389 -3.49 5.57 -2.31
N GLN A 390 -4.68 5.01 -2.60
CA GLN A 390 -5.77 5.76 -3.24
C GLN A 390 -6.28 6.87 -2.31
N LEU A 391 -6.48 6.57 -1.02
CA LEU A 391 -6.91 7.55 -0.02
C LEU A 391 -5.87 8.66 0.15
N VAL A 392 -4.59 8.32 0.28
CA VAL A 392 -3.51 9.31 0.42
C VAL A 392 -3.42 10.21 -0.82
N ALA A 393 -3.57 9.67 -2.02
CA ALA A 393 -3.61 10.46 -3.25
C ALA A 393 -4.85 11.40 -3.26
N PHE A 394 -6.03 10.88 -2.93
CA PHE A 394 -7.27 11.64 -2.85
C PHE A 394 -7.21 12.78 -1.82
N ILE A 395 -6.58 12.52 -0.66
CA ILE A 395 -6.36 13.52 0.39
C ILE A 395 -5.36 14.57 -0.07
N ALA A 396 -4.26 14.15 -0.69
CA ALA A 396 -3.21 15.06 -1.17
C ALA A 396 -3.73 16.10 -2.17
N ASP A 397 -4.64 15.70 -3.06
CA ASP A 397 -5.27 16.59 -4.05
C ASP A 397 -6.19 17.66 -3.40
N ARG A 398 -6.57 17.47 -2.13
CA ARG A 398 -7.49 18.36 -1.36
C ARG A 398 -6.79 19.15 -0.27
N LEU A 399 -5.52 18.84 0.01
CA LEU A 399 -4.76 19.60 0.98
C LEU A 399 -4.55 21.04 0.48
N PRO A 400 -4.72 22.05 1.34
CA PRO A 400 -4.35 23.41 1.00
C PRO A 400 -2.86 23.49 0.62
N ALA A 401 -2.51 24.44 -0.24
CA ALA A 401 -1.10 24.69 -0.58
C ALA A 401 -0.26 24.83 0.71
N PRO A 402 1.03 24.44 0.70
CA PRO A 402 1.89 24.67 1.85
C PRO A 402 1.82 26.16 2.22
N THR A 403 1.47 26.45 3.46
CA THR A 403 1.69 27.81 3.99
C THR A 403 3.20 27.97 4.09
N ASP A 404 3.77 28.84 3.25
CA ASP A 404 5.16 29.27 3.40
C ASP A 404 5.31 29.78 4.83
N VAL A 405 6.00 29.02 5.65
CA VAL A 405 6.49 29.50 6.94
C VAL A 405 7.53 30.55 6.57
N LYS A 406 7.10 31.82 6.52
CA LYS A 406 8.05 32.93 6.47
C LYS A 406 8.99 32.79 7.67
N ASN A 407 10.26 32.49 7.37
CA ASN A 407 11.38 32.55 8.31
C ASN A 407 11.46 33.96 8.98
#